data_1ed6d7b8637c26f37d94e9ffc8b64112
#
_entry.id   1ed6d7b8637c26f37d94e9ffc8b64112
#
_cell.length_a   1.000
_cell.length_b   1.000
_cell.length_c   1.000
_cell.angle_alpha   90.00
_cell.angle_beta   90.00
_cell.angle_gamma   90.00
#
_symmetry.space_group_name_H-M   'P 1'
#
loop_
_entity.id
_entity.type
_entity.pdbx_description
1 polymer ?
#
loop_
_entity_poly.entity_id
_entity_poly.type
_entity_poly.pdbx_seq_one_letter_code
_entity_poly.pdbx_strand_id
1 'polypeptide(L)'
;MELLDLGGSNITKKIMKKTDKFKVKGSYTYTVYKDGKVIRKSPEIENLVLLNNNPSGLYILMSHLLGSDTNSLEITGASIGTGTTTPTISDTSLETPALTNIPIAQKSREADDDISFVFFINDKELEDGDYTEFGLEVGDYLFTRSLIEPTFTKSEGEDFRLDYNIKIIT
;
A
#
# COMPACT_ATOMS: atom_id res chain seq x y z
N MET A 1 -27.50 -60.95 24.74
CA MET A 1 -27.05 -59.57 24.99
C MET A 1 -26.59 -59.04 23.63
N GLU A 2 -27.56 -58.51 22.87
CA GLU A 2 -27.34 -57.99 21.53
C GLU A 2 -26.63 -56.63 21.59
N LEU A 3 -25.51 -56.53 20.92
CA LEU A 3 -24.82 -55.26 20.67
C LEU A 3 -25.60 -54.52 19.61
N LEU A 4 -26.24 -53.43 20.01
CA LEU A 4 -26.83 -52.47 19.09
C LEU A 4 -25.72 -51.87 18.20
N ASP A 5 -25.75 -52.21 16.93
CA ASP A 5 -24.98 -51.53 15.87
C ASP A 5 -25.54 -50.14 15.71
N LEU A 6 -24.90 -49.18 16.32
CA LEU A 6 -25.14 -47.77 16.07
C LEU A 6 -24.56 -47.46 14.71
N GLY A 7 -25.40 -47.60 13.71
CA GLY A 7 -25.12 -47.25 12.33
C GLY A 7 -24.38 -45.93 12.24
N GLY A 8 -23.07 -46.00 11.99
CA GLY A 8 -22.24 -44.87 11.71
C GLY A 8 -22.76 -44.13 10.49
N SER A 9 -23.57 -43.10 10.75
CA SER A 9 -23.89 -42.14 9.70
C SER A 9 -22.58 -41.61 9.17
N ASN A 10 -22.26 -41.96 7.93
CA ASN A 10 -21.24 -41.33 7.13
C ASN A 10 -21.60 -39.84 6.95
N ILE A 11 -21.49 -39.09 8.00
CA ILE A 11 -21.28 -37.64 7.91
C ILE A 11 -19.88 -37.50 7.36
N THR A 12 -19.74 -37.76 6.07
CA THR A 12 -18.60 -37.29 5.30
C THR A 12 -18.65 -35.79 5.50
N LYS A 13 -17.88 -35.27 6.46
CA LYS A 13 -17.58 -33.88 6.58
C LYS A 13 -17.02 -33.47 5.22
N LYS A 14 -17.88 -32.99 4.34
CA LYS A 14 -17.48 -32.16 3.24
C LYS A 14 -16.97 -30.88 3.89
N ILE A 15 -15.76 -30.98 4.46
CA ILE A 15 -14.98 -29.81 4.83
C ILE A 15 -14.78 -29.14 3.48
N MET A 16 -15.68 -28.23 3.17
CA MET A 16 -15.46 -27.30 2.10
C MET A 16 -14.18 -26.57 2.52
N LYS A 17 -13.08 -26.95 1.87
CA LYS A 17 -11.89 -26.12 1.85
C LYS A 17 -12.21 -24.89 1.01
N LYS A 18 -13.08 -24.02 1.50
CA LYS A 18 -13.09 -22.64 1.11
C LYS A 18 -11.82 -22.09 1.75
N THR A 19 -10.75 -22.10 1.01
CA THR A 19 -9.58 -21.32 1.37
C THR A 19 -10.00 -19.86 1.19
N ASP A 20 -10.48 -19.25 2.25
CA ASP A 20 -10.72 -17.83 2.26
C ASP A 20 -9.35 -17.17 2.13
N LYS A 21 -9.04 -16.73 0.92
CA LYS A 21 -7.85 -15.94 0.62
C LYS A 21 -8.27 -14.48 0.66
N PHE A 22 -7.76 -13.73 1.59
CA PHE A 22 -7.84 -12.29 1.49
C PHE A 22 -6.57 -11.74 0.85
N LYS A 23 -6.71 -10.71 0.05
CA LYS A 23 -5.62 -10.00 -0.60
C LYS A 23 -5.68 -8.53 -0.18
N VAL A 24 -4.57 -7.97 0.25
CA VAL A 24 -4.42 -6.52 0.41
C VAL A 24 -3.90 -5.96 -0.91
N LYS A 25 -4.62 -5.02 -1.48
CA LYS A 25 -4.25 -4.33 -2.72
C LYS A 25 -4.06 -2.85 -2.43
N GLY A 26 -2.92 -2.31 -2.85
CA GLY A 26 -2.67 -0.88 -2.91
C GLY A 26 -2.79 -0.39 -4.35
N SER A 27 -3.38 0.77 -4.54
CA SER A 27 -3.38 1.47 -5.83
C SER A 27 -3.47 2.98 -5.62
N TYR A 28 -3.01 3.75 -6.59
CA TYR A 28 -3.08 5.20 -6.53
C TYR A 28 -3.21 5.84 -7.91
N THR A 29 -3.65 7.10 -7.89
CA THR A 29 -3.55 8.02 -9.03
C THR A 29 -2.82 9.27 -8.59
N TYR A 30 -2.12 9.93 -9.50
CA TYR A 30 -1.58 11.26 -9.24
C TYR A 30 -2.20 12.31 -10.15
N THR A 31 -2.26 13.53 -9.64
CA THR A 31 -2.75 14.72 -10.36
C THR A 31 -1.74 15.84 -10.19
N VAL A 32 -1.38 16.48 -11.28
CA VAL A 32 -0.46 17.62 -11.32
C VAL A 32 -1.25 18.89 -11.57
N TYR A 33 -0.95 19.90 -10.79
CA TYR A 33 -1.57 21.22 -10.88
C TYR A 33 -0.51 22.25 -11.25
N LYS A 34 -0.91 23.26 -12.02
CA LYS A 34 -0.15 24.50 -12.24
C LYS A 34 -1.12 25.67 -12.21
N ASP A 35 -0.79 26.70 -11.41
CA ASP A 35 -1.66 27.86 -11.20
C ASP A 35 -3.08 27.45 -10.74
N GLY A 36 -3.18 26.42 -9.88
CA GLY A 36 -4.44 25.86 -9.36
C GLY A 36 -5.29 25.08 -10.38
N LYS A 37 -4.77 24.83 -11.58
CA LYS A 37 -5.46 24.07 -12.62
C LYS A 37 -4.83 22.70 -12.82
N VAL A 38 -5.66 21.69 -13.01
CA VAL A 38 -5.19 20.34 -13.38
C VAL A 38 -4.58 20.40 -14.79
N ILE A 39 -3.31 20.03 -14.90
CA ILE A 39 -2.60 19.95 -16.19
C ILE A 39 -2.30 18.50 -16.61
N ARG A 40 -2.28 17.56 -15.65
CA ARG A 40 -2.01 16.14 -15.92
C ARG A 40 -2.64 15.27 -14.85
N LYS A 41 -3.11 14.08 -15.23
CA LYS A 41 -3.56 13.03 -14.32
C LYS A 41 -3.09 11.67 -14.82
N SER A 42 -2.60 10.81 -13.90
CA SER A 42 -2.19 9.44 -14.24
C SER A 42 -3.40 8.52 -14.41
N PRO A 43 -3.23 7.37 -15.08
CA PRO A 43 -4.09 6.21 -14.84
C PRO A 43 -3.93 5.72 -13.40
N GLU A 44 -4.75 4.74 -13.01
CA GLU A 44 -4.56 4.02 -11.75
C GLU A 44 -3.29 3.15 -11.83
N ILE A 45 -2.44 3.25 -10.81
CA ILE A 45 -1.17 2.52 -10.71
C ILE A 45 -1.29 1.55 -9.54
N GLU A 46 -1.00 0.27 -9.78
CA GLU A 46 -0.97 -0.74 -8.71
C GLU A 46 0.32 -0.64 -7.89
N ASN A 47 0.20 -0.87 -6.59
CA ASN A 47 1.32 -0.84 -5.67
C ASN A 47 1.50 -2.20 -4.98
N LEU A 48 2.75 -2.63 -4.83
CA LEU A 48 3.09 -3.88 -4.17
C LEU A 48 3.14 -3.68 -2.65
N VAL A 49 2.30 -4.42 -1.91
CA VAL A 49 2.38 -4.50 -0.45
C VAL A 49 3.55 -5.40 -0.09
N LEU A 50 4.47 -4.88 0.71
CA LEU A 50 5.72 -5.56 1.06
C LEU A 50 5.49 -6.64 2.12
N LEU A 51 6.38 -7.64 2.14
CA LEU A 51 6.41 -8.69 3.14
C LEU A 51 7.85 -9.13 3.38
N ASN A 52 8.49 -8.57 4.39
CA ASN A 52 9.79 -9.05 4.84
C ASN A 52 9.93 -8.94 6.35
N ASN A 53 10.88 -9.66 6.92
CA ASN A 53 11.13 -9.77 8.36
C ASN A 53 11.91 -8.59 8.96
N ASN A 54 12.40 -7.68 8.14
CA ASN A 54 12.77 -6.35 8.59
C ASN A 54 11.46 -5.54 8.52
N PRO A 55 10.90 -5.05 9.63
CA PRO A 55 9.47 -4.76 9.72
C PRO A 55 8.96 -3.95 8.52
N SER A 56 8.13 -4.55 7.69
CA SER A 56 7.53 -3.88 6.53
C SER A 56 6.21 -4.54 6.14
N GLY A 57 5.31 -3.77 5.59
CA GLY A 57 4.09 -4.25 4.98
C GLY A 57 3.31 -5.23 5.86
N LEU A 58 3.01 -6.39 5.32
CA LEU A 58 2.24 -7.42 6.00
C LEU A 58 2.95 -8.05 7.20
N TYR A 59 4.28 -7.95 7.31
CA TYR A 59 5.00 -8.46 8.49
C TYR A 59 4.56 -7.74 9.76
N ILE A 60 4.42 -6.41 9.71
CA ILE A 60 3.97 -5.60 10.86
C ILE A 60 2.56 -6.04 11.26
N LEU A 61 1.65 -6.25 10.29
CA LEU A 61 0.30 -6.75 10.57
C LEU A 61 0.32 -8.11 11.26
N MET A 62 1.12 -9.07 10.78
CA MET A 62 1.24 -10.39 11.37
C MET A 62 1.82 -10.34 12.78
N SER A 63 2.82 -9.50 13.01
CA SER A 63 3.43 -9.31 14.33
C SER A 63 2.44 -8.71 15.34
N HIS A 64 1.58 -7.79 14.92
CA HIS A 64 0.49 -7.27 15.76
C HIS A 64 -0.53 -8.36 16.11
N LEU A 65 -0.93 -9.20 15.16
CA LEU A 65 -1.84 -10.32 15.42
C LEU A 65 -1.26 -11.33 16.42
N LEU A 66 0.06 -11.48 16.46
CA LEU A 66 0.78 -12.29 17.43
C LEU A 66 0.98 -11.58 18.78
N GLY A 67 0.73 -10.29 18.88
CA GLY A 67 1.05 -9.48 20.05
C GLY A 67 2.56 -9.34 20.31
N SER A 68 3.38 -9.52 19.27
CA SER A 68 4.84 -9.50 19.36
C SER A 68 5.47 -8.20 18.86
N ASP A 69 4.68 -7.28 18.32
CA ASP A 69 5.15 -6.01 17.80
C ASP A 69 4.54 -4.83 18.58
N THR A 70 5.36 -3.83 18.83
CA THR A 70 4.97 -2.57 19.47
C THR A 70 4.88 -1.41 18.46
N ASN A 71 5.27 -1.65 17.19
CA ASN A 71 5.18 -0.64 16.14
C ASN A 71 3.72 -0.34 15.78
N SER A 72 3.43 0.89 15.44
CA SER A 72 2.09 1.25 14.95
C SER A 72 1.81 0.58 13.60
N LEU A 73 0.53 0.20 13.36
CA LEU A 73 0.03 -0.18 12.03
C LEU A 73 -0.50 1.03 11.24
N GLU A 74 -0.44 2.21 11.82
CA GLU A 74 -0.94 3.42 11.17
C GLU A 74 -0.01 3.81 10.01
N ILE A 75 -0.60 4.04 8.84
CA ILE A 75 0.12 4.73 7.76
C ILE A 75 0.44 6.13 8.24
N THR A 76 1.72 6.47 8.26
CA THR A 76 2.23 7.74 8.81
C THR A 76 2.58 8.75 7.73
N GLY A 77 2.91 8.26 6.53
CA GLY A 77 3.37 9.11 5.45
C GLY A 77 3.59 8.35 4.15
N ALA A 78 4.29 9.00 3.26
CA ALA A 78 4.71 8.45 1.98
C ALA A 78 6.12 8.92 1.61
N SER A 79 6.72 8.23 0.66
CA SER A 79 7.99 8.61 0.03
C SER A 79 7.87 8.56 -1.48
N ILE A 80 8.61 9.44 -2.15
CA ILE A 80 8.78 9.45 -3.60
C ILE A 80 10.27 9.44 -3.94
N GLY A 81 10.65 8.79 -5.04
CA GLY A 81 12.05 8.63 -5.41
C GLY A 81 12.26 8.48 -6.91
N THR A 82 13.52 8.24 -7.26
CA THR A 82 14.00 8.15 -8.65
C THR A 82 14.54 6.75 -8.99
N GLY A 83 14.32 5.76 -8.12
CA GLY A 83 14.70 4.37 -8.35
C GLY A 83 13.89 3.75 -9.49
N THR A 84 14.53 2.84 -10.23
CA THR A 84 13.96 2.22 -11.44
C THR A 84 13.88 0.70 -11.38
N THR A 85 14.38 0.08 -10.30
CA THR A 85 14.31 -1.38 -10.16
C THR A 85 12.90 -1.83 -9.86
N THR A 86 12.49 -2.92 -10.48
CA THR A 86 11.18 -3.55 -10.24
C THR A 86 11.00 -3.86 -8.75
N PRO A 87 9.91 -3.42 -8.11
CA PRO A 87 9.63 -3.72 -6.72
C PRO A 87 9.54 -5.21 -6.42
N THR A 88 10.09 -5.62 -5.29
CA THR A 88 10.00 -6.99 -4.78
C THR A 88 9.39 -7.00 -3.38
N ILE A 89 8.77 -8.11 -2.99
CA ILE A 89 8.16 -8.24 -1.66
C ILE A 89 9.17 -8.12 -0.49
N SER A 90 10.46 -8.24 -0.79
CA SER A 90 11.56 -8.15 0.17
C SER A 90 12.19 -6.77 0.28
N ASP A 91 11.69 -5.78 -0.43
CA ASP A 91 12.21 -4.43 -0.34
C ASP A 91 11.97 -3.85 1.06
N THR A 92 12.91 -3.06 1.55
CA THR A 92 12.87 -2.43 2.88
C THR A 92 12.80 -0.90 2.81
N SER A 93 13.12 -0.34 1.66
CA SER A 93 13.14 1.10 1.38
C SER A 93 12.88 1.35 -0.10
N LEU A 94 12.63 2.59 -0.48
CA LEU A 94 12.79 3.01 -1.87
C LEU A 94 14.25 2.80 -2.29
N GLU A 95 14.48 2.55 -3.57
CA GLU A 95 15.84 2.38 -4.13
C GLU A 95 16.63 3.68 -4.06
N THR A 96 16.01 4.78 -4.46
CA THR A 96 16.64 6.10 -4.47
C THR A 96 15.62 7.15 -4.01
N PRO A 97 15.40 7.28 -2.69
CA PRO A 97 14.43 8.24 -2.17
C PRO A 97 14.87 9.67 -2.43
N ALA A 98 13.96 10.51 -2.90
CA ALA A 98 14.16 11.95 -3.11
C ALA A 98 13.45 12.79 -2.04
N LEU A 99 12.24 12.40 -1.65
CA LEU A 99 11.47 13.00 -0.57
C LEU A 99 10.81 11.90 0.27
N THR A 100 11.01 11.94 1.57
CA THR A 100 10.46 10.97 2.54
C THR A 100 9.59 11.68 3.57
N ASN A 101 8.80 10.91 4.31
CA ASN A 101 7.91 11.44 5.34
C ASN A 101 6.92 12.51 4.81
N ILE A 102 6.43 12.34 3.59
CA ILE A 102 5.40 13.21 3.01
C ILE A 102 4.14 13.04 3.87
N PRO A 103 3.64 14.12 4.50
CA PRO A 103 2.54 14.02 5.44
C PRO A 103 1.22 13.68 4.74
N ILE A 104 0.35 12.96 5.46
CA ILE A 104 -1.01 12.70 5.00
C ILE A 104 -1.83 13.99 5.10
N ALA A 105 -2.30 14.49 3.97
CA ALA A 105 -3.18 15.66 3.90
C ALA A 105 -4.63 15.30 4.29
N GLN A 106 -5.09 14.11 3.92
CA GLN A 106 -6.43 13.60 4.26
C GLN A 106 -6.39 12.07 4.32
N LYS A 107 -7.18 11.50 5.24
CA LYS A 107 -7.45 10.06 5.30
C LYS A 107 -8.93 9.80 5.53
N SER A 108 -9.50 8.78 4.89
CA SER A 108 -10.90 8.40 5.02
C SER A 108 -11.11 6.90 4.84
N ARG A 109 -12.24 6.42 5.34
CA ARG A 109 -12.76 5.10 5.04
C ARG A 109 -13.84 5.25 3.97
N GLU A 110 -13.62 4.67 2.80
CA GLU A 110 -14.54 4.76 1.66
C GLU A 110 -15.60 3.65 1.72
N ALA A 111 -15.21 2.47 2.25
CA ALA A 111 -16.09 1.33 2.49
C ALA A 111 -15.54 0.48 3.64
N ASP A 112 -16.21 -0.61 4.01
CA ASP A 112 -15.74 -1.52 5.07
C ASP A 112 -14.40 -2.18 4.72
N ASP A 113 -14.12 -2.34 3.45
CA ASP A 113 -12.94 -2.98 2.88
C ASP A 113 -11.99 -2.01 2.14
N ASP A 114 -12.26 -0.69 2.19
CA ASP A 114 -11.54 0.32 1.41
C ASP A 114 -11.22 1.56 2.25
N ILE A 115 -9.95 1.95 2.27
CA ILE A 115 -9.46 3.17 2.93
C ILE A 115 -8.62 3.99 1.96
N SER A 116 -8.73 5.31 2.08
CA SER A 116 -7.99 6.24 1.21
C SER A 116 -7.11 7.20 2.00
N PHE A 117 -6.03 7.61 1.34
CA PHE A 117 -5.08 8.61 1.79
C PHE A 117 -4.82 9.60 0.68
N VAL A 118 -4.74 10.87 1.02
CA VAL A 118 -4.34 11.93 0.09
C VAL A 118 -3.03 12.52 0.57
N PHE A 119 -2.09 12.62 -0.33
CA PHE A 119 -0.82 13.31 -0.14
C PHE A 119 -0.78 14.52 -1.07
N PHE A 120 -0.20 15.60 -0.60
CA PHE A 120 -0.03 16.81 -1.39
C PHE A 120 1.40 17.33 -1.22
N ILE A 121 2.08 17.56 -2.32
CA ILE A 121 3.45 18.06 -2.38
C ILE A 121 3.43 19.35 -3.17
N ASN A 122 3.81 20.44 -2.51
CA ASN A 122 3.92 21.75 -3.16
C ASN A 122 5.14 21.79 -4.08
N ASP A 123 5.11 22.69 -5.04
CA ASP A 123 6.20 22.95 -5.99
C ASP A 123 7.60 23.02 -5.32
N LYS A 124 7.69 23.67 -4.15
CA LYS A 124 8.97 23.91 -3.46
C LYS A 124 9.42 22.76 -2.54
N GLU A 125 8.60 21.76 -2.33
CA GLU A 125 8.93 20.60 -1.48
C GLU A 125 9.62 19.49 -2.29
N LEU A 126 9.50 19.55 -3.61
CA LEU A 126 10.10 18.58 -4.52
C LEU A 126 10.79 19.33 -5.66
N GLU A 127 12.03 18.98 -5.95
CA GLU A 127 12.80 19.59 -7.02
C GLU A 127 12.25 19.20 -8.40
N ASP A 128 12.61 19.96 -9.44
CA ASP A 128 12.29 19.62 -10.81
C ASP A 128 13.06 18.37 -11.24
N GLY A 129 12.36 17.44 -11.91
CA GLY A 129 12.97 16.17 -12.30
C GLY A 129 11.98 15.06 -12.56
N ASP A 130 12.51 13.88 -12.85
CA ASP A 130 11.75 12.66 -13.10
C ASP A 130 11.68 11.80 -11.84
N TYR A 131 10.47 11.44 -11.46
CA TYR A 131 10.19 10.57 -10.31
C TYR A 131 9.56 9.27 -10.80
N THR A 132 10.15 8.17 -10.37
CA THR A 132 9.90 6.85 -10.92
C THR A 132 9.45 5.83 -9.90
N GLU A 133 9.52 6.13 -8.60
CA GLU A 133 9.07 5.22 -7.56
C GLU A 133 8.32 5.95 -6.44
N PHE A 134 7.40 5.22 -5.80
CA PHE A 134 6.56 5.69 -4.70
C PHE A 134 6.32 4.57 -3.68
N GLY A 135 6.18 4.95 -2.41
CA GLY A 135 5.83 4.03 -1.33
C GLY A 135 5.09 4.68 -0.18
N LEU A 136 4.26 3.90 0.52
CA LEU A 136 3.66 4.28 1.80
C LEU A 136 4.57 3.89 2.95
N GLU A 137 4.51 4.66 4.02
CA GLU A 137 5.29 4.47 5.24
C GLU A 137 4.40 4.16 6.45
N VAL A 138 4.91 3.28 7.32
CA VAL A 138 4.40 3.00 8.66
C VAL A 138 5.53 3.28 9.65
N GLY A 139 5.52 4.46 10.28
CA GLY A 139 6.68 4.93 11.04
C GLY A 139 7.91 5.02 10.15
N ASP A 140 8.99 4.39 10.56
CA ASP A 140 10.26 4.36 9.82
C ASP A 140 10.35 3.25 8.78
N TYR A 141 9.26 2.51 8.55
CA TYR A 141 9.24 1.34 7.68
C TYR A 141 8.43 1.57 6.42
N LEU A 142 8.89 0.99 5.32
CA LEU A 142 8.15 1.01 4.05
C LEU A 142 7.05 -0.06 4.07
N PHE A 143 5.80 0.36 3.85
CA PHE A 143 4.65 -0.53 3.78
C PHE A 143 4.39 -1.06 2.37
N THR A 144 4.54 -0.19 1.37
CA THR A 144 4.34 -0.53 -0.05
C THR A 144 5.42 0.09 -0.91
N ARG A 145 5.65 -0.48 -2.11
CA ARG A 145 6.51 0.11 -3.14
C ARG A 145 5.94 -0.15 -4.53
N SER A 146 6.04 0.82 -5.42
CA SER A 146 5.73 0.70 -6.85
C SER A 146 6.64 1.56 -7.69
N LEU A 147 6.71 1.23 -8.98
CA LEU A 147 7.15 2.20 -9.99
C LEU A 147 5.99 3.11 -10.37
N ILE A 148 6.31 4.36 -10.69
CA ILE A 148 5.36 5.35 -11.22
C ILE A 148 5.38 5.23 -12.74
N GLU A 149 4.33 4.65 -13.30
CA GLU A 149 4.20 4.45 -14.74
C GLU A 149 2.89 5.06 -15.26
N PRO A 150 2.94 6.03 -16.18
CA PRO A 150 4.15 6.67 -16.74
C PRO A 150 4.92 7.50 -15.72
N THR A 151 6.23 7.63 -15.90
CA THR A 151 7.11 8.47 -15.07
C THR A 151 6.49 9.84 -14.81
N PHE A 152 6.54 10.27 -13.56
CA PHE A 152 6.11 11.60 -13.18
C PHE A 152 7.27 12.58 -13.36
N THR A 153 7.17 13.45 -14.35
CA THR A 153 8.11 14.58 -14.55
C THR A 153 7.54 15.81 -13.88
N LYS A 154 8.22 16.35 -12.87
CA LYS A 154 7.90 17.61 -12.24
C LYS A 154 8.65 18.75 -12.92
N SER A 155 7.97 19.87 -13.12
CA SER A 155 8.52 21.13 -13.62
C SER A 155 8.20 22.28 -12.66
N GLU A 156 8.93 23.37 -12.77
CA GLU A 156 8.74 24.58 -11.96
C GLU A 156 7.28 25.07 -11.96
N GLY A 157 6.79 25.37 -10.75
CA GLY A 157 5.42 25.83 -10.52
C GLY A 157 4.36 24.71 -10.52
N GLU A 158 4.78 23.45 -10.49
CA GLU A 158 3.86 22.31 -10.46
C GLU A 158 3.70 21.75 -9.05
N ASP A 159 2.44 21.71 -8.55
CA ASP A 159 2.05 20.99 -7.37
C ASP A 159 1.61 19.57 -7.73
N PHE A 160 1.81 18.65 -6.81
CA PHE A 160 1.51 17.23 -6.99
C PHE A 160 0.56 16.73 -5.91
N ARG A 161 -0.53 16.09 -6.33
CA ARG A 161 -1.46 15.39 -5.44
C ARG A 161 -1.46 13.93 -5.80
N LEU A 162 -1.44 13.07 -4.78
CA LEU A 162 -1.55 11.63 -4.91
C LEU A 162 -2.73 11.15 -4.07
N ASP A 163 -3.65 10.43 -4.71
CA ASP A 163 -4.81 9.78 -4.08
C ASP A 163 -4.53 8.28 -4.04
N TYR A 164 -4.34 7.73 -2.84
CA TYR A 164 -3.95 6.34 -2.59
C TYR A 164 -5.07 5.57 -1.91
N ASN A 165 -5.34 4.34 -2.39
CA ASN A 165 -6.32 3.44 -1.80
C ASN A 165 -5.67 2.13 -1.36
N ILE A 166 -6.09 1.62 -0.20
CA ILE A 166 -5.81 0.27 0.26
C ILE A 166 -7.13 -0.47 0.35
N LYS A 167 -7.23 -1.59 -0.36
CA LYS A 167 -8.43 -2.43 -0.41
C LYS A 167 -8.15 -3.85 0.02
N ILE A 168 -9.06 -4.41 0.83
CA ILE A 168 -9.07 -5.84 1.16
C ILE A 168 -10.02 -6.54 0.18
N ILE A 169 -9.52 -7.58 -0.49
CA ILE A 169 -10.29 -8.39 -1.44
C ILE A 169 -10.42 -9.79 -0.85
N THR A 170 -11.65 -10.28 -0.70
CA THR A 170 -11.99 -11.61 -0.17
C THR A 170 -12.47 -12.54 -1.27
#